data_93ae1524ebfe0f2360d9df0af1a2f4c5
#
_entry.id   93ae1524ebfe0f2360d9df0af1a2f4c5
#
_cell.length_a   1.000
_cell.length_b   1.000
_cell.length_c   1.000
_cell.angle_alpha   90.00
_cell.angle_beta   90.00
_cell.angle_gamma   90.00
#
_symmetry.space_group_name_H-M   'P 1'
#
loop_
_entity.id
_entity.type
_entity.pdbx_description
1 polymer ?
#
loop_
_entity_poly.entity_id
_entity_poly.type
_entity_poly.pdbx_seq_one_letter_code
_entity_poly.pdbx_strand_id
1 'polypeptide(L)' 'MPFENLDHVLYMQIRVVNLYRKAHEMTVDDFLKLDRQTDLLPFVAAAYEPFHLTGDAGILEEVDDYVRTVLV' A
#
# COMPACT_ATOMS: atom_id res chain seq x y z
N MET A 1 -24.43 -0.96 3.02
CA MET A 1 -23.76 -1.88 3.96
C MET A 1 -22.55 -1.17 4.57
N PRO A 2 -22.42 -1.16 5.89
CA PRO A 2 -21.29 -0.48 6.51
C PRO A 2 -19.92 -1.10 6.17
N PHE A 3 -19.91 -2.32 5.65
CA PHE A 3 -18.67 -3.01 5.30
C PHE A 3 -18.16 -2.71 3.89
N GLU A 4 -18.97 -2.04 3.05
CA GLU A 4 -18.56 -1.79 1.67
C GLU A 4 -17.30 -0.94 1.57
N ASN A 5 -17.25 0.18 2.30
CA ASN A 5 -16.07 1.04 2.29
C ASN A 5 -14.86 0.35 2.89
N LEU A 6 -15.08 -0.46 3.92
CA LEU A 6 -14.01 -1.22 4.56
C LEU A 6 -13.46 -2.27 3.59
N ASP A 7 -14.34 -2.93 2.84
CA ASP A 7 -13.93 -3.90 1.83
C ASP A 7 -13.09 -3.25 0.73
N HIS A 8 -13.47 -2.06 0.29
CA HIS A 8 -12.74 -1.33 -0.74
C HIS A 8 -11.35 -0.92 -0.25
N VAL A 9 -11.25 -0.46 0.99
CA VAL A 9 -9.96 -0.11 1.59
C VAL A 9 -9.07 -1.34 1.71
N LEU A 10 -9.63 -2.44 2.22
CA LEU A 10 -8.88 -3.68 2.35
C LEU A 10 -8.41 -4.18 0.98
N TYR A 11 -9.28 -4.12 -0.02
CA TYR A 11 -8.91 -4.51 -1.39
C TYR A 11 -7.73 -3.67 -1.89
N MET A 12 -7.74 -2.37 -1.63
CA MET A 12 -6.65 -1.49 -2.03
C MET A 12 -5.35 -1.85 -1.30
N GLN A 13 -5.44 -2.16 -0.01
CA GLN A 13 -4.27 -2.60 0.76
C GLN A 13 -3.68 -3.87 0.19
N ILE A 14 -4.52 -4.85 -0.14
CA ILE A 14 -4.06 -6.11 -0.76
C ILE A 14 -3.41 -5.84 -2.11
N ARG A 15 -4.02 -4.97 -2.90
CA ARG A 15 -3.49 -4.59 -4.21
C ARG A 15 -2.08 -3.98 -4.07
N VAL A 16 -1.91 -3.08 -3.11
CA VAL A 16 -0.62 -2.44 -2.87
C VAL A 16 0.41 -3.45 -2.39
N VAL A 17 0.02 -4.36 -1.50
CA VAL A 17 0.92 -5.43 -1.04
C VAL A 17 1.45 -6.22 -2.23
N ASN A 18 0.56 -6.64 -3.13
CA ASN A 18 0.94 -7.43 -4.29
C ASN A 18 1.81 -6.66 -5.27
N LEU A 19 1.45 -5.39 -5.53
CA LEU A 19 2.22 -4.54 -6.43
C LEU A 19 3.64 -4.30 -5.90
N TYR A 20 3.74 -3.96 -4.62
CA TYR A 20 5.02 -3.62 -4.00
C TYR A 20 5.91 -4.85 -3.91
N ARG A 21 5.36 -5.98 -3.46
CA ARG A 21 6.12 -7.22 -3.37
C ARG A 21 6.66 -7.66 -4.73
N LYS A 22 5.83 -7.57 -5.76
CA LYS A 22 6.23 -7.96 -7.10
C LYS A 22 7.34 -7.05 -7.62
N ALA A 23 7.20 -5.75 -7.41
CA ALA A 23 8.18 -4.77 -7.90
C ALA A 23 9.54 -4.90 -7.20
N HIS A 24 9.54 -5.28 -5.92
CA HIS A 24 10.76 -5.37 -5.12
C HIS A 24 11.18 -6.80 -4.80
N GLU A 25 10.50 -7.78 -5.39
CA GLU A 25 10.80 -9.20 -5.18
C GLU A 25 10.84 -9.57 -3.70
N MET A 26 9.83 -9.12 -2.95
CA MET A 26 9.74 -9.30 -1.50
C MET A 26 8.84 -10.47 -1.14
N THR A 27 9.20 -11.16 -0.06
CA THR A 27 8.29 -12.13 0.57
C THR A 27 7.22 -11.38 1.38
N VAL A 28 6.18 -12.11 1.78
CA VAL A 28 5.15 -11.56 2.68
C VAL A 28 5.79 -11.12 4.01
N ASP A 29 6.69 -11.95 4.55
CA ASP A 29 7.36 -11.63 5.81
C ASP A 29 8.17 -10.35 5.71
N ASP A 30 8.90 -10.15 4.62
CA ASP A 30 9.67 -8.93 4.39
C ASP A 30 8.75 -7.71 4.31
N PHE A 31 7.61 -7.86 3.61
CA PHE A 31 6.66 -6.77 3.53
C PHE A 31 6.08 -6.42 4.90
N LEU A 32 5.74 -7.42 5.71
CA LEU A 32 5.19 -7.17 7.04
C LEU A 32 6.20 -6.47 7.95
N LYS A 33 7.48 -6.78 7.82
CA LYS A 33 8.53 -6.07 8.55
C LYS A 33 8.60 -4.62 8.12
N LEU A 34 8.53 -4.37 6.81
CA LEU A 34 8.52 -3.02 6.27
C LEU A 34 7.30 -2.24 6.76
N ASP A 35 6.14 -2.87 6.75
CA ASP A 35 4.90 -2.25 7.22
C ASP A 35 5.04 -1.82 8.68
N ARG A 36 5.62 -2.66 9.53
CA ARG A 36 5.83 -2.31 10.93
C ARG A 36 6.77 -1.10 11.11
N GLN A 37 7.72 -0.94 10.22
CA GLN A 37 8.68 0.17 10.28
C GLN A 37 8.10 1.47 9.74
N THR A 38 7.16 1.39 8.81
CA THR A 38 6.72 2.55 8.02
C THR A 38 5.25 2.88 8.19
N ASP A 39 4.45 2.02 8.81
CA ASP A 39 2.99 2.13 8.85
C ASP A 39 2.40 2.24 7.44
N LEU A 40 2.93 1.45 6.52
CA LEU A 40 2.55 1.52 5.11
C LEU A 40 1.06 1.18 4.89
N LEU A 41 0.57 0.11 5.50
CA LEU A 41 -0.83 -0.27 5.33
C LEU A 41 -1.81 0.79 5.86
N PRO A 42 -1.58 1.39 7.04
CA PRO A 42 -2.39 2.54 7.44
C PRO A 42 -2.29 3.72 6.48
N PHE A 43 -1.12 3.99 5.91
CA PHE A 43 -0.96 5.04 4.90
C PHE A 43 -1.83 4.75 3.68
N VAL A 44 -1.84 3.51 3.19
CA VAL A 44 -2.65 3.12 2.03
C VAL A 44 -4.14 3.32 2.34
N ALA A 45 -4.58 2.96 3.54
CA ALA A 45 -5.97 3.15 3.93
C ALA A 45 -6.34 4.64 3.90
N ALA A 46 -5.47 5.51 4.41
CA ALA A 46 -5.69 6.95 4.40
C ALA A 46 -5.66 7.53 2.99
N ALA A 47 -4.89 6.94 2.09
CA ALA A 47 -4.72 7.39 0.71
C ALA A 47 -5.71 6.74 -0.26
N TYR A 48 -6.71 6.02 0.24
CA TYR A 48 -7.63 5.26 -0.62
C TYR A 48 -8.26 6.12 -1.71
N GLU A 49 -8.76 7.32 -1.35
CA GLU A 49 -9.46 8.17 -2.32
C GLU A 49 -8.60 8.52 -3.53
N PRO A 50 -7.39 9.07 -3.39
CA PRO A 50 -6.55 9.31 -4.55
C PRO A 50 -6.08 8.01 -5.21
N PHE A 51 -5.81 6.95 -4.45
CA PHE A 51 -5.27 5.72 -4.99
C PHE A 51 -6.27 4.99 -5.88
N HIS A 52 -7.57 4.99 -5.55
CA HIS A 52 -8.53 4.26 -6.36
C HIS A 52 -8.76 4.93 -7.72
N LEU A 53 -8.30 6.16 -7.90
CA LEU A 53 -8.36 6.88 -9.17
C LEU A 53 -7.04 6.80 -9.94
N THR A 54 -6.04 6.11 -9.39
CA THR A 54 -4.69 6.06 -9.93
C THR A 54 -4.39 4.65 -10.45
N GLY A 55 -3.69 4.56 -11.58
CA GLY A 55 -3.25 3.26 -12.11
C GLY A 55 -2.13 2.65 -11.29
N ASP A 56 -1.83 1.38 -11.53
CA ASP A 56 -0.85 0.61 -10.74
C ASP A 56 0.53 1.28 -10.70
N ALA A 57 1.01 1.79 -11.83
CA ALA A 57 2.32 2.43 -11.89
C ALA A 57 2.38 3.67 -11.00
N GLY A 58 1.31 4.48 -11.02
CA GLY A 58 1.23 5.67 -10.18
C GLY A 58 1.13 5.33 -8.69
N ILE A 59 0.36 4.30 -8.35
CA ILE A 59 0.25 3.83 -6.97
C ILE A 59 1.63 3.38 -6.47
N LEU A 60 2.34 2.59 -7.27
CA LEU A 60 3.65 2.09 -6.89
C LEU A 60 4.64 3.23 -6.67
N GLU A 61 4.62 4.23 -7.53
CA GLU A 61 5.47 5.40 -7.39
C GLU A 61 5.20 6.14 -6.08
N GLU A 62 3.93 6.37 -5.75
CA GLU A 62 3.55 7.04 -4.51
C GLU A 62 3.95 6.22 -3.28
N VAL A 63 3.78 4.91 -3.33
CA VAL A 63 4.16 4.03 -2.23
C VAL A 63 5.67 4.04 -2.05
N ASP A 64 6.44 3.95 -3.13
CA ASP A 64 7.90 4.02 -3.08
C ASP A 64 8.36 5.34 -2.46
N ASP A 65 7.75 6.45 -2.85
CA ASP A 65 8.08 7.76 -2.30
C ASP A 65 7.79 7.82 -0.80
N TYR A 66 6.64 7.29 -0.38
CA TYR A 66 6.29 7.26 1.03
C TYR A 66 7.31 6.47 1.85
N VAL A 67 7.61 5.25 1.40
CA VAL A 67 8.56 4.38 2.10
C VAL A 67 9.93 5.05 2.20
N ARG A 68 10.41 5.62 1.11
CA ARG A 68 11.70 6.30 1.07
C ARG A 68 11.74 7.48 2.05
N THR A 69 10.67 8.25 2.10
CA THR A 69 10.56 9.40 2.98
C THR A 69 10.58 8.98 4.46
N VAL A 70 9.87 7.92 4.81
CA VAL A 70 9.76 7.46 6.19
C VAL A 70 11.08 6.83 6.66
N LEU A 71 11.76 6.08 5.79
CA LEU A 71 12.99 5.39 6.16
C LEU A 71 14.23 6.30 6.19
N VAL A 72 14.14 7.49 5.65
CA VAL A 72 15.21 8.48 5.73
C VAL A 72 15.05 9.32 7.01
#